data_79e93978cd20d5f12e1f343f482623eb
#
_entry.id   79e93978cd20d5f12e1f343f482623eb
#
_cell.length_a   1.000
_cell.length_b   1.000
_cell.length_c   1.000
_cell.angle_alpha   90.00
_cell.angle_beta   90.00
_cell.angle_gamma   90.00
#
_symmetry.space_group_name_H-M   'P 1'
#
loop_
_entity.id
_entity.type
_entity.pdbx_description
1 polymer ?
#
loop_
_entity_poly.entity_id
_entity_poly.type
_entity_poly.pdbx_seq_one_letter_code
_entity_poly.pdbx_strand_id
1 'polypeptide(L)'
;KTFFTPEKPVHSFCGSDLVGEKVGTATGLIDEWTKEDGYVELAGSVSGDFYTVNGFDPTFLLCMKEDGDAIQLFVCNNGITLYQGSELFEEQLGLSNRLKAVTYEDEDSWYDGKKDIHTVHDLAAAKALIAAMDKATFQLSDQAALYEENKDGGLSKELYHVYCKLDNGVTVTLRLFRGGYVTFTGVPDACVQVPEATFDAFLAALK
;
A
#
# COMPACT_ATOMS: atom_id res chain seq x y z
N LYS A 1 -2.10 -11.01 -15.61
CA LYS A 1 -2.26 -10.24 -14.38
C LYS A 1 -1.62 -8.87 -14.57
N THR A 2 -2.24 -7.83 -14.08
CA THR A 2 -1.72 -6.46 -14.12
C THR A 2 -1.22 -6.08 -12.74
N PHE A 3 0.02 -5.60 -12.65
CA PHE A 3 0.62 -5.13 -11.41
C PHE A 3 0.71 -3.61 -11.45
N PHE A 4 0.40 -2.97 -10.34
CA PHE A 4 0.45 -1.52 -10.19
C PHE A 4 1.46 -1.16 -9.11
N THR A 5 2.16 -0.03 -9.29
CA THR A 5 2.88 0.58 -8.18
C THR A 5 1.87 1.25 -7.26
N PRO A 6 1.93 1.00 -5.94
CA PRO A 6 1.31 1.91 -4.99
C PRO A 6 1.89 3.30 -5.19
N GLU A 7 1.07 4.34 -5.00
CA GLU A 7 1.46 5.73 -5.20
C GLU A 7 2.87 6.04 -4.67
N LYS A 8 3.70 6.65 -5.53
CA LYS A 8 5.12 7.01 -5.34
C LYS A 8 5.89 5.98 -4.52
N PRO A 9 6.87 5.31 -5.10
CA PRO A 9 7.60 4.27 -4.39
C PRO A 9 8.04 4.81 -3.03
N VAL A 10 7.45 4.29 -1.96
CA VAL A 10 8.10 4.39 -0.67
C VAL A 10 9.34 3.55 -0.87
N HIS A 11 10.49 4.19 -1.05
CA HIS A 11 11.76 3.50 -1.17
C HIS A 11 11.98 2.70 0.11
N SER A 12 11.53 1.46 0.08
CA SER A 12 11.83 0.52 1.14
C SER A 12 13.29 0.15 0.94
N PHE A 13 14.17 0.74 1.73
CA PHE A 13 15.52 0.22 1.88
C PHE A 13 15.38 -1.15 2.52
N CYS A 14 15.38 -2.15 1.67
CA CYS A 14 15.23 -3.53 2.08
C CYS A 14 16.54 -4.22 1.72
N GLY A 15 17.15 -4.85 2.69
CA GLY A 15 18.33 -5.65 2.45
C GLY A 15 18.10 -6.68 1.33
N SER A 16 19.17 -7.16 0.72
CA SER A 16 19.17 -8.16 -0.36
C SER A 16 18.30 -9.39 -0.09
N ASP A 17 18.00 -9.65 1.18
CA ASP A 17 17.24 -10.82 1.64
C ASP A 17 15.73 -10.77 1.29
N LEU A 18 15.20 -9.58 0.93
CA LEU A 18 13.79 -9.44 0.56
C LEU A 18 13.53 -9.83 -0.89
N VAL A 19 14.52 -9.67 -1.77
CA VAL A 19 14.39 -9.98 -3.18
C VAL A 19 14.57 -11.48 -3.40
N GLY A 20 13.53 -12.12 -3.94
CA GLY A 20 13.53 -13.54 -4.23
C GLY A 20 13.96 -13.87 -5.66
N GLU A 21 13.28 -14.83 -6.28
CA GLU A 21 13.59 -15.32 -7.62
C GLU A 21 13.14 -14.35 -8.70
N LYS A 22 13.89 -14.29 -9.82
CA LYS A 22 13.49 -13.54 -11.00
C LYS A 22 12.26 -14.20 -11.63
N VAL A 23 11.22 -13.38 -11.86
CA VAL A 23 9.96 -13.81 -12.50
C VAL A 23 10.05 -13.60 -14.02
N GLY A 24 10.64 -12.51 -14.46
CA GLY A 24 10.74 -12.16 -15.88
C GLY A 24 11.30 -10.76 -16.08
N THR A 25 11.41 -10.34 -17.34
CA THR A 25 11.84 -9.02 -17.73
C THR A 25 10.70 -8.25 -18.41
N ALA A 26 10.34 -7.09 -17.89
CA ALA A 26 9.36 -6.21 -18.53
C ALA A 26 10.06 -5.31 -19.55
N THR A 27 9.37 -5.10 -20.67
CA THR A 27 9.73 -4.10 -21.68
C THR A 27 8.66 -3.01 -21.64
N GLY A 28 9.11 -1.80 -21.31
CA GLY A 28 8.23 -0.63 -21.22
C GLY A 28 7.98 0.02 -22.58
N LEU A 29 6.93 0.87 -22.62
CA LEU A 29 6.54 1.65 -23.79
C LEU A 29 6.16 0.80 -25.03
N ILE A 30 5.73 -0.44 -24.81
CA ILE A 30 5.16 -1.25 -25.88
C ILE A 30 3.69 -0.91 -25.99
N ASP A 31 3.30 -0.37 -27.15
CA ASP A 31 1.92 -0.17 -27.54
C ASP A 31 1.57 -1.00 -28.79
N GLU A 32 0.32 -0.98 -29.20
CA GLU A 32 -0.16 -1.69 -30.41
C GLU A 32 0.53 -1.25 -31.72
N TRP A 33 1.27 -0.12 -31.70
CA TRP A 33 1.98 0.45 -32.83
C TRP A 33 3.48 0.12 -32.81
N THR A 34 3.96 -0.49 -31.72
CA THR A 34 5.39 -0.83 -31.58
C THR A 34 5.69 -2.03 -32.47
N LYS A 35 6.49 -1.81 -33.50
CA LYS A 35 6.99 -2.87 -34.41
C LYS A 35 8.23 -3.53 -33.83
N GLU A 36 8.11 -4.21 -32.71
CA GLU A 36 9.18 -5.07 -32.21
C GLU A 36 9.00 -6.50 -32.77
N ASP A 37 9.93 -6.90 -33.63
CA ASP A 37 10.04 -8.27 -34.13
C ASP A 37 10.69 -9.17 -33.07
N GLY A 38 10.03 -9.35 -31.92
CA GLY A 38 10.59 -10.14 -30.84
C GLY A 38 9.60 -10.63 -29.81
N TYR A 39 9.97 -11.68 -29.10
CA TYR A 39 9.21 -12.16 -27.95
C TYR A 39 9.36 -11.16 -26.78
N VAL A 40 8.23 -10.64 -26.31
CA VAL A 40 8.16 -9.80 -25.10
C VAL A 40 7.60 -10.65 -23.98
N GLU A 41 8.41 -10.86 -22.95
CA GLU A 41 8.03 -11.69 -21.81
C GLU A 41 6.94 -11.03 -20.97
N LEU A 42 7.14 -9.75 -20.66
CA LEU A 42 6.16 -8.92 -19.96
C LEU A 42 6.09 -7.54 -20.64
N ALA A 43 4.91 -6.99 -20.78
CA ALA A 43 4.68 -5.66 -21.35
C ALA A 43 4.11 -4.71 -20.29
N GLY A 44 4.54 -3.44 -20.29
CA GLY A 44 4.07 -2.46 -19.32
C GLY A 44 4.61 -1.06 -19.54
N SER A 45 4.39 -0.20 -18.55
CA SER A 45 4.90 1.17 -18.53
C SER A 45 6.32 1.29 -17.98
N VAL A 46 6.89 0.21 -17.47
CA VAL A 46 8.25 0.16 -16.90
C VAL A 46 9.08 -0.92 -17.59
N SER A 47 10.41 -0.72 -17.60
CA SER A 47 11.35 -1.70 -18.15
C SER A 47 12.28 -2.19 -17.05
N GLY A 48 12.53 -3.49 -17.02
CA GLY A 48 13.50 -4.08 -16.10
C GLY A 48 13.08 -5.47 -15.60
N ASP A 49 13.90 -6.02 -14.73
CA ASP A 49 13.71 -7.35 -14.17
C ASP A 49 12.77 -7.34 -12.96
N PHE A 50 11.75 -8.20 -13.00
CA PHE A 50 10.83 -8.42 -11.89
C PHE A 50 11.25 -9.64 -11.07
N TYR A 51 11.07 -9.52 -9.76
CA TYR A 51 11.42 -10.53 -8.77
C TYR A 51 10.25 -10.77 -7.81
N THR A 52 10.20 -11.97 -7.25
CA THR A 52 9.34 -12.25 -6.10
C THR A 52 9.82 -11.49 -4.87
N VAL A 53 8.90 -11.25 -3.93
CA VAL A 53 9.22 -10.64 -2.63
C VAL A 53 9.15 -11.73 -1.58
N ASN A 54 10.28 -12.04 -0.93
CA ASN A 54 10.35 -13.11 0.05
C ASN A 54 9.36 -12.88 1.22
N GLY A 55 8.54 -13.90 1.48
CA GLY A 55 7.51 -13.84 2.51
C GLY A 55 6.17 -13.26 2.05
N PHE A 56 5.98 -13.06 0.74
CA PHE A 56 4.71 -12.64 0.14
C PHE A 56 4.31 -13.58 -1.01
N ASP A 57 3.01 -13.62 -1.29
CA ASP A 57 2.48 -14.35 -2.45
C ASP A 57 2.95 -13.65 -3.75
N PRO A 58 3.70 -14.33 -4.64
CA PRO A 58 4.15 -13.75 -5.90
C PRO A 58 3.01 -13.45 -6.89
N THR A 59 1.80 -13.92 -6.62
CA THR A 59 0.61 -13.55 -7.40
C THR A 59 0.01 -12.23 -6.94
N PHE A 60 0.41 -11.74 -5.77
CA PHE A 60 -0.03 -10.49 -5.17
C PHE A 60 1.05 -9.40 -5.19
N LEU A 61 2.29 -9.74 -4.81
CA LEU A 61 3.37 -8.75 -4.66
C LEU A 61 4.63 -9.17 -5.42
N LEU A 62 5.12 -8.28 -6.27
CA LEU A 62 6.41 -8.37 -6.95
C LEU A 62 7.26 -7.13 -6.66
N CYS A 63 8.53 -7.19 -7.00
CA CYS A 63 9.41 -6.03 -6.93
C CYS A 63 10.35 -5.91 -8.14
N MET A 64 10.84 -4.69 -8.35
CA MET A 64 12.01 -4.39 -9.16
C MET A 64 13.12 -3.85 -8.25
N LYS A 65 14.37 -4.15 -8.61
CA LYS A 65 15.52 -3.53 -7.96
C LYS A 65 15.72 -2.14 -8.53
N GLU A 66 16.00 -1.20 -7.65
CA GLU A 66 16.43 0.14 -7.99
C GLU A 66 17.91 0.34 -7.65
N ASP A 67 18.44 1.52 -7.90
CA ASP A 67 19.82 1.85 -7.57
C ASP A 67 20.04 1.78 -6.03
N GLY A 68 21.14 1.18 -5.65
CA GLY A 68 21.45 0.88 -4.25
C GLY A 68 20.68 -0.37 -3.75
N ASP A 69 20.29 -0.36 -2.47
CA ASP A 69 19.52 -1.45 -1.84
C ASP A 69 17.99 -1.16 -1.85
N ALA A 70 17.53 -0.26 -2.71
CA ALA A 70 16.13 0.08 -2.83
C ALA A 70 15.40 -0.91 -3.74
N ILE A 71 14.12 -1.15 -3.43
CA ILE A 71 13.21 -1.91 -4.30
C ILE A 71 11.94 -1.10 -4.53
N GLN A 72 11.39 -1.22 -5.71
CA GLN A 72 10.05 -0.76 -6.04
C GLN A 72 9.08 -1.93 -5.95
N LEU A 73 8.00 -1.77 -5.18
CA LEU A 73 6.97 -2.79 -5.02
C LEU A 73 5.86 -2.63 -6.05
N PHE A 74 5.30 -3.76 -6.50
CA PHE A 74 4.19 -3.83 -7.45
C PHE A 74 3.11 -4.74 -6.89
N VAL A 75 1.91 -4.21 -6.72
CA VAL A 75 0.75 -4.93 -6.21
C VAL A 75 -0.15 -5.37 -7.37
N CYS A 76 -0.58 -6.62 -7.36
CA CYS A 76 -1.57 -7.14 -8.28
C CYS A 76 -2.95 -7.10 -7.60
N ASN A 77 -3.79 -6.14 -7.97
CA ASN A 77 -5.18 -6.07 -7.52
C ASN A 77 -6.18 -6.60 -8.57
N ASN A 78 -5.71 -7.03 -9.73
CA ASN A 78 -6.56 -7.55 -10.81
C ASN A 78 -6.94 -9.01 -10.54
N GLY A 79 -8.24 -9.26 -10.38
CA GLY A 79 -8.79 -10.58 -10.12
C GLY A 79 -8.72 -11.01 -8.65
N ILE A 80 -8.43 -10.08 -7.73
CA ILE A 80 -8.59 -10.29 -6.30
C ILE A 80 -10.07 -10.09 -5.96
N THR A 81 -10.63 -11.01 -5.18
CA THR A 81 -11.93 -10.84 -4.54
C THR A 81 -11.68 -10.65 -3.06
N LEU A 82 -12.06 -9.53 -2.52
CA LEU A 82 -11.92 -9.18 -1.11
C LEU A 82 -13.30 -9.05 -0.49
N TYR A 83 -13.55 -9.80 0.56
CA TYR A 83 -14.77 -9.69 1.35
C TYR A 83 -14.45 -9.16 2.75
N GLN A 84 -13.50 -9.75 3.45
CA GLN A 84 -13.11 -9.39 4.81
C GLN A 84 -11.70 -8.82 4.87
N GLY A 85 -11.47 -7.86 5.76
CA GLY A 85 -10.18 -7.19 5.88
C GLY A 85 -9.00 -8.12 6.12
N SER A 86 -9.20 -9.23 6.86
CA SER A 86 -8.14 -10.22 7.10
C SER A 86 -7.57 -10.81 5.81
N GLU A 87 -8.37 -10.95 4.74
CA GLU A 87 -7.91 -11.49 3.45
C GLU A 87 -6.80 -10.62 2.82
N LEU A 88 -6.83 -9.31 3.07
CA LEU A 88 -5.80 -8.40 2.60
C LEU A 88 -4.74 -8.09 3.67
N PHE A 89 -5.19 -7.62 4.84
CA PHE A 89 -4.28 -7.03 5.83
C PHE A 89 -3.48 -8.09 6.59
N GLU A 90 -4.07 -9.25 6.89
CA GLU A 90 -3.38 -10.36 7.55
C GLU A 90 -2.76 -11.32 6.53
N GLU A 91 -3.55 -11.87 5.58
CA GLU A 91 -3.10 -12.95 4.72
C GLU A 91 -2.13 -12.49 3.62
N GLN A 92 -2.43 -11.37 2.94
CA GLN A 92 -1.59 -10.87 1.86
C GLN A 92 -0.45 -9.97 2.35
N LEU A 93 -0.72 -9.08 3.30
CA LEU A 93 0.24 -8.08 3.77
C LEU A 93 0.97 -8.50 5.05
N GLY A 94 0.40 -9.40 5.85
CA GLY A 94 0.98 -9.84 7.10
C GLY A 94 1.06 -8.76 8.18
N LEU A 95 0.20 -7.72 8.10
CA LEU A 95 0.26 -6.53 8.95
C LEU A 95 0.15 -6.87 10.43
N SER A 96 -0.81 -7.73 10.81
CA SER A 96 -1.10 -8.06 12.20
C SER A 96 0.08 -8.73 12.91
N ASN A 97 0.81 -9.59 12.18
CA ASN A 97 1.86 -10.43 12.75
C ASN A 97 3.27 -9.85 12.58
N ARG A 98 3.47 -8.92 11.65
CA ARG A 98 4.79 -8.44 11.22
C ARG A 98 5.03 -6.96 11.51
N LEU A 99 4.08 -6.24 12.10
CA LEU A 99 4.21 -4.82 12.42
C LEU A 99 5.35 -4.56 13.41
N LYS A 100 6.34 -3.75 13.00
CA LYS A 100 7.49 -3.37 13.80
C LYS A 100 7.45 -1.92 14.26
N ALA A 101 7.06 -1.02 13.38
CA ALA A 101 6.99 0.41 13.66
C ALA A 101 5.89 1.05 12.82
N VAL A 102 5.38 2.19 13.29
CA VAL A 102 4.40 2.99 12.58
C VAL A 102 4.84 4.44 12.60
N THR A 103 4.82 5.07 11.42
CA THR A 103 4.98 6.51 11.27
C THR A 103 3.79 7.08 10.50
N TYR A 104 3.59 8.37 10.54
CA TYR A 104 2.48 9.02 9.84
C TYR A 104 2.83 10.45 9.45
N GLU A 105 2.07 10.98 8.52
CA GLU A 105 1.97 12.40 8.22
C GLU A 105 0.51 12.76 7.92
N ASP A 106 0.16 14.02 8.08
CA ASP A 106 -1.17 14.49 7.71
C ASP A 106 -1.31 14.68 6.18
N GLU A 107 -2.54 14.84 5.72
CA GLU A 107 -2.87 14.99 4.30
C GLU A 107 -2.17 16.23 3.70
N ASP A 108 -2.14 17.36 4.41
CA ASP A 108 -1.49 18.58 3.94
C ASP A 108 0.02 18.40 3.75
N SER A 109 0.68 17.69 4.67
CA SER A 109 2.12 17.36 4.57
C SER A 109 2.40 16.48 3.36
N TRP A 110 1.58 15.44 3.18
CA TRP A 110 1.74 14.53 2.07
C TRP A 110 1.48 15.21 0.72
N TYR A 111 0.40 15.97 0.62
CA TYR A 111 -0.03 16.66 -0.61
C TYR A 111 0.99 17.70 -1.06
N ASP A 112 1.49 18.50 -0.13
CA ASP A 112 2.51 19.53 -0.39
C ASP A 112 3.94 18.96 -0.54
N GLY A 113 4.14 17.67 -0.26
CA GLY A 113 5.45 17.02 -0.30
C GLY A 113 6.40 17.46 0.80
N LYS A 114 5.86 17.98 1.92
CA LYS A 114 6.64 18.48 3.08
C LYS A 114 7.37 17.36 3.81
N LYS A 115 6.81 16.14 3.81
CA LYS A 115 7.34 14.96 4.50
C LYS A 115 7.56 15.18 6.00
N ASP A 116 6.59 15.82 6.66
CA ASP A 116 6.59 16.01 8.10
C ASP A 116 6.16 14.70 8.79
N ILE A 117 7.11 13.76 8.86
CA ILE A 117 6.89 12.39 9.30
C ILE A 117 7.05 12.27 10.81
N HIS A 118 6.00 11.83 11.49
CA HIS A 118 5.95 11.60 12.92
C HIS A 118 5.94 10.11 13.26
N THR A 119 6.41 9.76 14.47
CA THR A 119 6.42 8.37 14.95
C THR A 119 5.23 8.12 15.87
N VAL A 120 4.51 7.02 15.64
CA VAL A 120 3.50 6.53 16.57
C VAL A 120 4.19 5.75 17.70
N HIS A 121 4.15 6.28 18.91
CA HIS A 121 4.79 5.65 20.07
C HIS A 121 3.93 4.55 20.69
N ASP A 122 2.59 4.66 20.60
CA ASP A 122 1.67 3.65 21.09
C ASP A 122 1.35 2.61 20.00
N LEU A 123 2.22 1.61 19.89
CA LEU A 123 1.98 0.49 18.98
C LEU A 123 0.77 -0.38 19.38
N ALA A 124 0.28 -0.30 20.62
CA ALA A 124 -0.92 -1.04 21.00
C ALA A 124 -2.16 -0.46 20.31
N ALA A 125 -2.26 0.88 20.21
CA ALA A 125 -3.32 1.53 19.46
C ALA A 125 -3.27 1.18 17.97
N ALA A 126 -2.08 1.16 17.37
CA ALA A 126 -1.91 0.75 15.97
C ALA A 126 -2.32 -0.72 15.73
N LYS A 127 -1.94 -1.63 16.62
CA LYS A 127 -2.34 -3.05 16.55
C LYS A 127 -3.84 -3.22 16.74
N ALA A 128 -4.47 -2.42 17.62
CA ALA A 128 -5.91 -2.45 17.81
C ALA A 128 -6.67 -1.99 16.55
N LEU A 129 -6.16 -0.95 15.88
CA LEU A 129 -6.70 -0.49 14.58
C LEU A 129 -6.61 -1.62 13.55
N ILE A 130 -5.44 -2.24 13.37
CA ILE A 130 -5.24 -3.33 12.40
C ILE A 130 -6.17 -4.51 12.71
N ALA A 131 -6.27 -4.91 13.98
CA ALA A 131 -7.19 -5.99 14.39
C ALA A 131 -8.67 -5.67 14.14
N ALA A 132 -9.05 -4.39 14.15
CA ALA A 132 -10.38 -3.96 13.76
C ALA A 132 -10.54 -3.98 12.22
N MET A 133 -9.52 -3.58 11.48
CA MET A 133 -9.50 -3.68 10.01
C MET A 133 -9.66 -5.13 9.54
N ASP A 134 -8.95 -6.09 10.16
CA ASP A 134 -9.05 -7.52 9.83
C ASP A 134 -10.49 -8.06 9.94
N LYS A 135 -11.26 -7.53 10.88
CA LYS A 135 -12.65 -7.95 11.15
C LYS A 135 -13.69 -7.21 10.32
N ALA A 136 -13.31 -6.13 9.69
CA ALA A 136 -14.23 -5.29 8.92
C ALA A 136 -14.47 -5.88 7.52
N THR A 137 -15.67 -5.61 6.98
CA THR A 137 -16.02 -6.00 5.60
C THR A 137 -15.57 -4.92 4.63
N PHE A 138 -15.04 -5.32 3.47
CA PHE A 138 -14.71 -4.40 2.40
C PHE A 138 -15.95 -3.80 1.75
N GLN A 139 -15.81 -2.55 1.35
CA GLN A 139 -16.76 -1.81 0.51
C GLN A 139 -16.00 -0.99 -0.53
N LEU A 140 -16.70 -0.54 -1.57
CA LEU A 140 -16.08 0.31 -2.58
C LEU A 140 -15.83 1.71 -2.02
N SER A 141 -14.64 2.26 -2.29
CA SER A 141 -14.25 3.60 -1.86
C SER A 141 -15.16 4.69 -2.44
N ASP A 142 -15.68 4.51 -3.66
CA ASP A 142 -16.64 5.42 -4.28
C ASP A 142 -17.97 5.45 -3.53
N GLN A 143 -18.46 4.29 -3.04
CA GLN A 143 -19.69 4.23 -2.25
C GLN A 143 -19.55 4.94 -0.90
N ALA A 144 -18.34 4.95 -0.34
CA ALA A 144 -18.03 5.71 0.86
C ALA A 144 -17.70 7.19 0.59
N ALA A 145 -17.66 7.59 -0.69
CA ALA A 145 -17.32 8.94 -1.16
C ALA A 145 -16.01 9.46 -0.54
N LEU A 146 -14.97 8.61 -0.50
CA LEU A 146 -13.70 8.93 0.16
C LEU A 146 -12.89 9.98 -0.60
N TYR A 147 -12.97 9.97 -1.92
CA TYR A 147 -12.16 10.79 -2.82
C TYR A 147 -12.91 12.03 -3.35
N GLU A 148 -13.97 12.45 -2.66
CA GLU A 148 -14.61 13.72 -2.95
C GLU A 148 -13.67 14.88 -2.64
N GLU A 149 -13.41 15.73 -3.62
CA GLU A 149 -12.59 16.92 -3.46
C GLU A 149 -13.31 18.00 -2.63
N ASN A 150 -12.57 18.69 -1.79
CA ASN A 150 -13.04 19.91 -1.15
C ASN A 150 -12.90 21.11 -2.11
N LYS A 151 -13.37 22.30 -1.68
CA LYS A 151 -13.33 23.52 -2.50
C LYS A 151 -11.92 23.99 -2.88
N ASP A 152 -10.91 23.54 -2.13
CA ASP A 152 -9.51 23.93 -2.28
C ASP A 152 -8.71 22.85 -3.05
N GLY A 153 -9.37 21.80 -3.55
CA GLY A 153 -8.76 20.72 -4.34
C GLY A 153 -8.17 19.56 -3.54
N GLY A 154 -8.17 19.64 -2.20
CA GLY A 154 -7.80 18.50 -1.34
C GLY A 154 -8.97 17.54 -1.12
N LEU A 155 -8.71 16.34 -0.60
CA LEU A 155 -9.74 15.36 -0.29
C LEU A 155 -10.45 15.72 1.01
N SER A 156 -11.78 15.86 0.97
CA SER A 156 -12.57 16.36 2.10
C SER A 156 -12.57 15.45 3.32
N LYS A 157 -12.29 14.16 3.13
CA LYS A 157 -12.37 13.14 4.18
C LYS A 157 -11.02 12.58 4.62
N GLU A 158 -9.97 12.78 3.84
CA GLU A 158 -8.63 12.28 4.18
C GLU A 158 -8.07 13.00 5.40
N LEU A 159 -7.35 12.27 6.24
CA LEU A 159 -6.76 12.78 7.47
C LEU A 159 -5.26 12.54 7.52
N TYR A 160 -4.84 11.28 7.31
CA TYR A 160 -3.47 10.85 7.52
C TYR A 160 -3.04 9.77 6.53
N HIS A 161 -1.78 9.83 6.16
CA HIS A 161 -1.03 8.71 5.60
C HIS A 161 -0.28 8.02 6.74
N VAL A 162 -0.48 6.71 6.88
CA VAL A 162 0.12 5.90 7.94
C VAL A 162 1.01 4.83 7.32
N TYR A 163 2.26 4.83 7.71
CA TYR A 163 3.32 3.98 7.20
C TYR A 163 3.63 2.86 8.18
N CYS A 164 3.12 1.67 7.91
CA CYS A 164 3.31 0.48 8.72
C CYS A 164 4.57 -0.26 8.26
N LYS A 165 5.67 -0.13 9.00
CA LYS A 165 6.92 -0.85 8.73
C LYS A 165 6.85 -2.26 9.28
N LEU A 166 7.06 -3.25 8.42
CA LEU A 166 7.10 -4.66 8.78
C LEU A 166 8.51 -5.08 9.23
N ASP A 167 8.61 -6.25 9.85
CA ASP A 167 9.86 -6.82 10.37
C ASP A 167 10.90 -7.13 9.27
N ASN A 168 10.43 -7.41 8.04
CA ASN A 168 11.28 -7.63 6.87
C ASN A 168 11.66 -6.34 6.12
N GLY A 169 11.24 -5.17 6.60
CA GLY A 169 11.56 -3.86 6.02
C GLY A 169 10.54 -3.33 5.02
N VAL A 170 9.57 -4.13 4.57
CA VAL A 170 8.46 -3.64 3.74
C VAL A 170 7.66 -2.60 4.51
N THR A 171 7.25 -1.54 3.83
CA THR A 171 6.35 -0.53 4.37
C THR A 171 5.00 -0.63 3.65
N VAL A 172 3.95 -0.85 4.43
CA VAL A 172 2.56 -0.83 3.97
C VAL A 172 1.98 0.53 4.26
N THR A 173 1.51 1.24 3.25
CA THR A 173 0.92 2.57 3.40
C THR A 173 -0.60 2.47 3.46
N LEU A 174 -1.16 2.95 4.55
CA LEU A 174 -2.60 3.08 4.76
C LEU A 174 -2.99 4.54 4.67
N ARG A 175 -4.18 4.82 4.15
CA ARG A 175 -4.79 6.15 4.15
C ARG A 175 -6.00 6.12 5.07
N LEU A 176 -6.08 7.07 5.99
CA LEU A 176 -7.15 7.19 6.97
C LEU A 176 -8.08 8.34 6.59
N PHE A 177 -9.38 8.05 6.62
CA PHE A 177 -10.41 9.00 6.25
C PHE A 177 -11.42 9.19 7.40
N ARG A 178 -12.03 10.38 7.47
CA ARG A 178 -13.10 10.68 8.45
C ARG A 178 -14.19 9.61 8.41
N GLY A 179 -14.73 9.29 9.57
CA GLY A 179 -15.76 8.25 9.72
C GLY A 179 -15.20 6.84 9.88
N GLY A 180 -13.90 6.70 10.18
CA GLY A 180 -13.27 5.41 10.47
C GLY A 180 -12.92 4.58 9.24
N TYR A 181 -12.88 5.20 8.05
CA TYR A 181 -12.51 4.48 6.83
C TYR A 181 -11.00 4.39 6.67
N VAL A 182 -10.54 3.23 6.21
CA VAL A 182 -9.13 2.94 5.95
C VAL A 182 -9.00 2.25 4.59
N THR A 183 -8.04 2.73 3.78
CA THR A 183 -7.65 2.10 2.52
C THR A 183 -6.19 1.67 2.57
N PHE A 184 -5.81 0.71 1.74
CA PHE A 184 -4.42 0.41 1.41
C PHE A 184 -4.10 1.04 0.05
N THR A 185 -2.98 1.75 -0.06
CA THR A 185 -2.62 2.47 -1.30
C THR A 185 -2.46 1.57 -2.52
N GLY A 186 -2.16 0.28 -2.33
CA GLY A 186 -2.09 -0.71 -3.41
C GLY A 186 -3.46 -1.20 -3.91
N VAL A 187 -4.55 -0.93 -3.18
CA VAL A 187 -5.94 -1.29 -3.54
C VAL A 187 -6.87 -0.10 -3.21
N PRO A 188 -6.72 1.03 -3.91
CA PRO A 188 -7.40 2.28 -3.54
C PRO A 188 -8.93 2.22 -3.72
N ASP A 189 -9.42 1.35 -4.60
CA ASP A 189 -10.85 1.22 -4.92
C ASP A 189 -11.67 0.52 -3.83
N ALA A 190 -11.00 -0.03 -2.80
CA ALA A 190 -11.62 -0.72 -1.69
C ALA A 190 -11.20 -0.13 -0.35
N CYS A 191 -12.17 -0.03 0.58
CA CYS A 191 -11.94 0.43 1.94
C CYS A 191 -12.63 -0.48 2.95
N VAL A 192 -12.15 -0.45 4.18
CA VAL A 192 -12.83 -0.99 5.35
C VAL A 192 -13.27 0.15 6.27
N GLN A 193 -14.34 -0.06 7.02
CA GLN A 193 -14.76 0.87 8.06
C GLN A 193 -14.59 0.21 9.43
N VAL A 194 -13.76 0.80 10.28
CA VAL A 194 -13.52 0.33 11.63
C VAL A 194 -14.42 1.04 12.64
N PRO A 195 -14.69 0.44 13.83
CA PRO A 195 -15.47 1.08 14.87
C PRO A 195 -14.89 2.44 15.28
N GLU A 196 -15.75 3.45 15.40
CA GLU A 196 -15.37 4.83 15.73
C GLU A 196 -14.49 4.92 16.98
N ALA A 197 -14.84 4.21 18.04
CA ALA A 197 -14.04 4.22 19.27
C ALA A 197 -12.59 3.72 19.08
N THR A 198 -12.38 2.72 18.20
CA THR A 198 -11.04 2.21 17.88
C THR A 198 -10.29 3.20 17.01
N PHE A 199 -10.98 3.81 16.06
CA PHE A 199 -10.41 4.83 15.18
C PHE A 199 -9.96 6.06 15.98
N ASP A 200 -10.85 6.59 16.85
CA ASP A 200 -10.56 7.76 17.69
C ASP A 200 -9.41 7.50 18.67
N ALA A 201 -9.34 6.29 19.24
CA ALA A 201 -8.22 5.89 20.09
C ALA A 201 -6.89 5.90 19.33
N PHE A 202 -6.90 5.45 18.08
CA PHE A 202 -5.71 5.53 17.24
C PHE A 202 -5.36 6.98 16.88
N LEU A 203 -6.33 7.81 16.50
CA LEU A 203 -6.09 9.23 16.22
C LEU A 203 -5.55 9.99 17.45
N ALA A 204 -5.96 9.62 18.65
CA ALA A 204 -5.42 10.17 19.88
C ALA A 204 -3.95 9.79 20.12
N ALA A 205 -3.51 8.65 19.62
CA ALA A 205 -2.12 8.18 19.70
C ALA A 205 -1.19 8.83 18.65
N LEU A 206 -1.76 9.58 17.70
CA LEU A 206 -0.99 10.35 16.70
C LEU A 206 -0.52 11.74 17.22
N LYS A 207 -0.84 12.09 18.45
CA LYS A 207 -0.57 13.44 19.03
C LYS A 207 0.67 13.44 19.91
#